data_4a809587b29e46c179a7a7c381256d51
#
_entry.id   4a809587b29e46c179a7a7c381256d51
#
_cell.length_a   1.000
_cell.length_b   1.000
_cell.length_c   1.000
_cell.angle_alpha   90.00
_cell.angle_beta   90.00
_cell.angle_gamma   90.00
#
_symmetry.space_group_name_H-M   'P 1'
#
loop_
_entity.id
_entity.type
_entity.pdbx_description
1 polymer ?
#
loop_
_entity_poly.entity_id
_entity_poly.type
_entity_poly.pdbx_seq_one_letter_code
_entity_poly.pdbx_strand_id
1 'polypeptide(L)'
;MIPVLVVLGLAALIVFATLSTIVKKLLYVSAPNEALIFSGRVRRVGNKEVGYRVVRGGRALRVPLFELIDSVDLSNISIDIEVKGAYSKGGIPLNVHGVANIKLPGEEPLLNNAVERFLGKPRQEIMRLAKETLEGNLRGVLAQLTPEEVNQDKARFAHNLLEEAEHDLNRMGLVLDTLKIQNITDEVGYLNSIGRIQGARVRMDAAIAEAKASADAHVQQATNWAASEIAKVDADLAIARQETDKRIVDARTRREALIAESQGQVQAQVAQVTAEIERQKARALQVQRQLEADIVQVAEADRRAREEEARGFAAQLIERGKAEAAALKSVFEAYTVAGEGAREVLAL
;
A
#
# COMPACT_ATOMS: atom_id res chain seq x y z
N MET A 1 59.79 -40.07 55.49
CA MET A 1 58.53 -39.29 55.51
C MET A 1 58.34 -38.34 54.28
N ILE A 2 59.40 -37.66 53.85
CA ILE A 2 59.32 -36.71 52.68
C ILE A 2 58.85 -37.38 51.39
N PRO A 3 59.32 -38.58 50.97
CA PRO A 3 58.86 -39.16 49.68
C PRO A 3 57.40 -39.55 49.68
N VAL A 4 56.80 -39.93 50.81
CA VAL A 4 55.36 -40.27 50.92
C VAL A 4 54.50 -39.04 50.81
N LEU A 5 54.91 -37.90 51.36
CA LEU A 5 54.19 -36.63 51.21
C LEU A 5 54.22 -36.11 49.78
N VAL A 6 55.33 -36.28 49.06
CA VAL A 6 55.42 -35.89 47.62
C VAL A 6 54.50 -36.77 46.76
N VAL A 7 54.46 -38.08 46.99
CA VAL A 7 53.58 -39.01 46.27
C VAL A 7 52.08 -38.69 46.52
N LEU A 8 51.73 -38.40 47.77
CA LEU A 8 50.39 -37.99 48.17
C LEU A 8 50.03 -36.65 47.55
N GLY A 9 50.93 -35.68 47.48
CA GLY A 9 50.73 -34.41 46.83
C GLY A 9 50.51 -34.56 45.32
N LEU A 10 51.29 -35.41 44.65
CA LEU A 10 51.13 -35.70 43.20
C LEU A 10 49.84 -36.44 42.90
N ALA A 11 49.45 -37.39 43.73
CA ALA A 11 48.18 -38.09 43.61
C ALA A 11 46.94 -37.13 43.76
N ALA A 12 46.99 -36.23 44.75
CA ALA A 12 45.98 -35.21 44.96
C ALA A 12 45.90 -34.25 43.80
N LEU A 13 47.02 -33.88 43.20
CA LEU A 13 47.05 -32.99 42.01
C LEU A 13 46.43 -33.69 40.76
N ILE A 14 46.74 -34.99 40.58
CA ILE A 14 46.13 -35.79 39.50
C ILE A 14 44.63 -35.93 39.71
N VAL A 15 44.17 -36.22 40.93
CA VAL A 15 42.75 -36.30 41.26
C VAL A 15 42.05 -34.95 41.02
N PHE A 16 42.66 -33.84 41.42
CA PHE A 16 42.12 -32.50 41.18
C PHE A 16 42.07 -32.17 39.70
N ALA A 17 43.11 -32.48 38.92
CA ALA A 17 43.14 -32.28 37.49
C ALA A 17 42.08 -33.11 36.75
N THR A 18 41.91 -34.39 37.14
CA THR A 18 40.86 -35.26 36.58
C THR A 18 39.47 -34.78 36.96
N LEU A 19 39.24 -34.39 38.20
CA LEU A 19 37.97 -33.84 38.66
C LEU A 19 37.63 -32.52 37.94
N SER A 20 38.61 -31.64 37.77
CA SER A 20 38.45 -30.37 37.02
C SER A 20 38.07 -30.62 35.54
N THR A 21 38.73 -31.59 34.90
CA THR A 21 38.39 -31.96 33.52
C THR A 21 37.01 -32.58 33.41
N ILE A 22 36.60 -33.39 34.36
CA ILE A 22 35.24 -33.96 34.44
C ILE A 22 34.19 -32.85 34.61
N VAL A 23 34.43 -31.94 35.58
CA VAL A 23 33.49 -30.84 35.82
C VAL A 23 33.38 -29.91 34.58
N LYS A 24 34.48 -29.60 33.90
CA LYS A 24 34.47 -28.85 32.65
C LYS A 24 33.68 -29.53 31.55
N LYS A 25 33.74 -30.85 31.42
CA LYS A 25 32.97 -31.63 30.43
C LYS A 25 31.49 -31.75 30.78
N LEU A 26 31.13 -31.56 32.06
CA LEU A 26 29.74 -31.62 32.52
C LEU A 26 29.07 -30.24 32.53
N LEU A 27 29.84 -29.17 32.50
CA LEU A 27 29.32 -27.81 32.50
C LEU A 27 29.04 -27.35 31.08
N TYR A 28 27.78 -27.11 30.79
CA TYR A 28 27.32 -26.52 29.52
C TYR A 28 26.90 -25.07 29.74
N VAL A 29 27.32 -24.22 28.85
CA VAL A 29 26.95 -22.79 28.83
C VAL A 29 26.05 -22.57 27.65
N SER A 30 24.84 -22.12 27.91
CA SER A 30 23.87 -21.73 26.86
C SER A 30 24.16 -20.32 26.38
N ALA A 31 24.25 -20.12 25.08
CA ALA A 31 24.24 -18.80 24.49
C ALA A 31 22.84 -18.15 24.64
N PRO A 32 22.73 -16.80 24.58
CA PRO A 32 21.45 -16.13 24.74
C PRO A 32 20.42 -16.46 23.64
N ASN A 33 20.91 -16.80 22.45
CA ASN A 33 20.11 -17.17 21.27
C ASN A 33 19.89 -18.68 21.11
N GLU A 34 20.27 -19.46 22.15
CA GLU A 34 20.21 -20.92 22.11
C GLU A 34 19.51 -21.44 23.37
N ALA A 35 18.66 -22.43 23.22
CA ALA A 35 18.09 -23.18 24.33
C ALA A 35 18.73 -24.57 24.38
N LEU A 36 19.31 -24.91 25.50
CA LEU A 36 19.79 -26.25 25.76
C LEU A 36 18.68 -27.08 26.38
N ILE A 37 18.41 -28.21 25.76
CA ILE A 37 17.38 -29.16 26.17
C ILE A 37 18.05 -30.39 26.72
N PHE A 38 17.80 -30.64 28.00
CA PHE A 38 18.29 -31.81 28.73
C PHE A 38 17.18 -32.83 28.81
N SER A 39 17.23 -33.86 28.01
CA SER A 39 16.24 -34.95 27.94
C SER A 39 16.69 -36.14 28.81
N GLY A 40 15.74 -36.86 29.39
CA GLY A 40 16.01 -38.09 30.15
C GLY A 40 15.50 -38.11 31.60
N ARG A 41 15.30 -36.93 32.22
CA ARG A 41 14.76 -36.85 33.59
C ARG A 41 13.35 -36.28 33.57
N VAL A 42 12.38 -37.10 34.05
CA VAL A 42 11.00 -36.65 34.15
C VAL A 42 10.86 -35.54 35.17
N ARG A 43 10.23 -34.46 34.77
CA ARG A 43 9.90 -33.30 35.60
C ARG A 43 8.42 -32.98 35.48
N ARG A 44 7.78 -32.64 36.57
CA ARG A 44 6.40 -32.12 36.54
C ARG A 44 6.40 -30.63 36.31
N VAL A 45 5.79 -30.19 35.21
CA VAL A 45 5.58 -28.79 34.91
C VAL A 45 4.07 -28.57 34.89
N GLY A 46 3.54 -27.90 35.92
CA GLY A 46 2.10 -27.80 36.12
C GLY A 46 1.43 -29.19 36.29
N ASN A 47 0.50 -29.50 35.42
CA ASN A 47 -0.25 -30.76 35.44
C ASN A 47 0.26 -31.81 34.43
N LYS A 48 1.36 -31.56 33.73
CA LYS A 48 1.98 -32.44 32.73
C LYS A 48 3.36 -32.94 33.23
N GLU A 49 3.63 -34.20 32.98
CA GLU A 49 4.96 -34.76 33.15
C GLU A 49 5.76 -34.58 31.86
N VAL A 50 6.89 -33.91 31.93
CA VAL A 50 7.77 -33.59 30.78
C VAL A 50 9.10 -34.31 31.03
N GLY A 51 9.58 -35.06 30.03
CA GLY A 51 10.81 -35.81 30.08
C GLY A 51 12.08 -34.99 29.80
N TYR A 52 11.98 -33.66 29.84
CA TYR A 52 13.11 -32.76 29.55
C TYR A 52 13.06 -31.50 30.41
N ARG A 53 14.21 -30.83 30.52
CA ARG A 53 14.34 -29.47 31.07
C ARG A 53 15.00 -28.56 30.07
N VAL A 54 14.54 -27.33 29.99
CA VAL A 54 15.11 -26.29 29.13
C VAL A 54 15.95 -25.33 29.95
N VAL A 55 17.13 -25.01 29.44
CA VAL A 55 18.00 -23.99 30.01
C VAL A 55 18.32 -22.97 28.93
N ARG A 56 17.92 -21.72 29.20
CA ARG A 56 18.10 -20.60 28.30
C ARG A 56 18.96 -19.54 29.00
N GLY A 57 20.10 -19.28 28.41
CA GLY A 57 21.10 -18.37 29.00
C GLY A 57 21.59 -18.83 30.37
N GLY A 58 22.87 -18.92 30.53
CA GLY A 58 23.47 -19.34 31.80
C GLY A 58 24.20 -20.68 31.72
N ARG A 59 24.39 -21.29 32.87
CA ARG A 59 25.18 -22.52 33.00
C ARG A 59 24.31 -23.64 33.55
N ALA A 60 24.45 -24.83 32.98
CA ALA A 60 23.80 -26.02 33.47
C ALA A 60 24.77 -27.20 33.56
N LEU A 61 24.57 -28.03 34.54
CA LEU A 61 25.31 -29.28 34.73
C LEU A 61 24.50 -30.42 34.10
N ARG A 62 25.15 -31.19 33.23
CA ARG A 62 24.64 -32.44 32.71
C ARG A 62 24.90 -33.59 33.70
N VAL A 63 23.88 -34.42 33.88
CA VAL A 63 24.09 -35.68 34.62
C VAL A 63 24.43 -36.77 33.58
N PRO A 64 25.70 -37.21 33.54
CA PRO A 64 26.12 -38.23 32.57
C PRO A 64 25.33 -39.53 32.83
N LEU A 65 25.09 -40.29 31.77
CA LEU A 65 24.30 -41.53 31.71
C LEU A 65 22.78 -41.34 31.80
N PHE A 66 22.28 -40.23 32.37
CA PHE A 66 20.86 -40.00 32.56
C PHE A 66 20.31 -38.87 31.70
N GLU A 67 21.15 -37.95 31.20
CA GLU A 67 20.70 -36.82 30.42
C GLU A 67 21.40 -36.75 29.06
N LEU A 68 20.64 -36.61 27.99
CA LEU A 68 21.11 -36.20 26.67
C LEU A 68 20.94 -34.68 26.55
N ILE A 69 21.82 -34.05 25.79
CA ILE A 69 21.76 -32.62 25.55
C ILE A 69 21.59 -32.39 24.05
N ASP A 70 20.55 -31.67 23.74
CA ASP A 70 20.32 -31.12 22.39
C ASP A 70 20.24 -29.60 22.49
N SER A 71 20.61 -28.90 21.42
CA SER A 71 20.51 -27.46 21.35
C SER A 71 19.46 -27.06 20.29
N VAL A 72 18.73 -26.02 20.61
CA VAL A 72 17.75 -25.41 19.70
C VAL A 72 18.10 -23.94 19.50
N ASP A 73 18.29 -23.53 18.26
CA ASP A 73 18.57 -22.16 17.88
C ASP A 73 17.27 -21.34 17.89
N LEU A 74 17.23 -20.30 18.74
CA LEU A 74 16.09 -19.41 18.90
C LEU A 74 16.17 -18.17 17.99
N SER A 75 17.22 -18.08 17.17
CA SER A 75 17.39 -16.95 16.25
C SER A 75 16.33 -16.94 15.18
N ASN A 76 16.06 -15.73 14.66
CA ASN A 76 15.10 -15.54 13.60
C ASN A 76 15.51 -16.30 12.32
N ILE A 77 14.52 -16.88 11.68
CA ILE A 77 14.64 -17.60 10.42
C ILE A 77 13.83 -16.82 9.39
N SER A 78 14.50 -16.30 8.39
CA SER A 78 13.84 -15.66 7.24
C SER A 78 13.46 -16.72 6.21
N ILE A 79 12.22 -16.67 5.74
CA ILE A 79 11.64 -17.62 4.79
C ILE A 79 11.08 -16.83 3.63
N ASP A 80 11.53 -17.17 2.44
CA ASP A 80 10.92 -16.69 1.20
C ASP A 80 9.71 -17.57 0.86
N ILE A 81 8.55 -16.92 0.80
CA ILE A 81 7.26 -17.53 0.47
C ILE A 81 6.96 -17.18 -0.98
N GLU A 82 6.77 -18.19 -1.80
CA GLU A 82 6.37 -18.01 -3.19
C GLU A 82 5.23 -18.97 -3.53
N VAL A 83 4.08 -18.43 -3.83
CA VAL A 83 2.93 -19.20 -4.31
C VAL A 83 2.61 -18.78 -5.73
N LYS A 84 2.63 -19.77 -6.63
CA LYS A 84 2.32 -19.59 -8.05
C LYS A 84 0.96 -20.17 -8.38
N GLY A 85 0.22 -19.47 -9.22
CA GLY A 85 -1.05 -19.93 -9.76
C GLY A 85 -2.14 -20.15 -8.72
N ALA A 86 -2.10 -19.46 -7.56
CA ALA A 86 -3.15 -19.57 -6.56
C ALA A 86 -4.40 -18.81 -7.03
N TYR A 87 -5.53 -19.47 -7.03
CA TYR A 87 -6.78 -18.88 -7.45
C TYR A 87 -7.33 -17.92 -6.39
N SER A 88 -7.60 -16.70 -6.79
CA SER A 88 -8.33 -15.73 -6.00
C SER A 88 -9.84 -15.96 -6.06
N LYS A 89 -10.58 -15.23 -5.24
CA LYS A 89 -12.04 -15.15 -5.35
C LYS A 89 -12.40 -14.56 -6.72
N GLY A 90 -12.96 -15.35 -7.60
CA GLY A 90 -13.21 -15.00 -9.00
C GLY A 90 -12.42 -15.84 -9.99
N GLY A 91 -11.59 -16.79 -9.51
CA GLY A 91 -10.91 -17.78 -10.35
C GLY A 91 -9.69 -17.23 -11.14
N ILE A 92 -9.16 -16.09 -10.75
CA ILE A 92 -7.97 -15.51 -11.40
C ILE A 92 -6.73 -16.02 -10.68
N PRO A 93 -5.80 -16.68 -11.41
CA PRO A 93 -4.56 -17.17 -10.82
C PRO A 93 -3.61 -16.01 -10.49
N LEU A 94 -3.16 -15.95 -9.26
CA LEU A 94 -2.21 -14.97 -8.77
C LEU A 94 -0.90 -15.65 -8.37
N ASN A 95 0.19 -14.95 -8.63
CA ASN A 95 1.51 -15.28 -8.13
C ASN A 95 1.85 -14.27 -7.04
N VAL A 96 2.08 -14.76 -5.83
CA VAL A 96 2.39 -13.92 -4.66
C VAL A 96 3.76 -14.29 -4.14
N HIS A 97 4.59 -13.28 -3.96
CA HIS A 97 5.90 -13.40 -3.34
C HIS A 97 5.95 -12.57 -2.06
N GLY A 98 6.45 -13.16 -0.99
CA GLY A 98 6.56 -12.52 0.31
C GLY A 98 7.73 -13.06 1.11
N VAL A 99 8.00 -12.40 2.23
CA VAL A 99 9.01 -12.82 3.20
C VAL A 99 8.37 -12.87 4.58
N ALA A 100 8.59 -13.98 5.26
CA ALA A 100 8.22 -14.17 6.65
C ALA A 100 9.46 -14.38 7.51
N ASN A 101 9.47 -13.79 8.69
CA ASN A 101 10.45 -14.09 9.72
C ASN A 101 9.75 -14.86 10.83
N ILE A 102 10.25 -16.05 11.07
CA ILE A 102 9.78 -16.92 12.16
C ILE A 102 10.90 -17.13 13.16
N LYS A 103 10.55 -17.53 14.36
CA LYS A 103 11.49 -17.98 15.37
C LYS A 103 10.89 -19.10 16.21
N LEU A 104 11.78 -19.86 16.84
CA LEU A 104 11.34 -20.74 17.91
C LEU A 104 11.12 -19.91 19.17
N PRO A 105 9.98 -20.08 19.86
CA PRO A 105 9.70 -19.34 21.09
C PRO A 105 10.64 -19.76 22.21
N GLY A 106 11.04 -18.79 23.03
CA GLY A 106 11.82 -19.07 24.23
C GLY A 106 10.99 -19.39 25.46
N GLU A 107 9.66 -19.31 25.38
CA GLU A 107 8.74 -19.39 26.52
C GLU A 107 7.73 -20.53 26.37
N GLU A 108 7.36 -21.12 27.52
CA GLU A 108 6.27 -22.10 27.58
C GLU A 108 4.90 -21.39 27.42
N PRO A 109 3.88 -22.01 26.80
CA PRO A 109 3.81 -23.43 26.40
C PRO A 109 4.29 -23.72 24.97
N LEU A 110 4.55 -22.68 24.15
CA LEU A 110 4.88 -22.88 22.73
C LEU A 110 6.22 -23.57 22.52
N LEU A 111 7.18 -23.33 23.40
CA LEU A 111 8.47 -24.02 23.38
C LEU A 111 8.31 -25.53 23.49
N ASN A 112 7.35 -26.02 24.28
CA ASN A 112 7.12 -27.46 24.43
C ASN A 112 6.65 -28.09 23.11
N ASN A 113 5.79 -27.41 22.36
CA ASN A 113 5.35 -27.85 21.03
C ASN A 113 6.54 -27.87 20.04
N ALA A 114 7.41 -26.86 20.14
CA ALA A 114 8.61 -26.78 19.31
C ALA A 114 9.59 -27.92 19.61
N VAL A 115 9.81 -28.21 20.87
CA VAL A 115 10.70 -29.28 21.30
C VAL A 115 10.18 -30.65 20.86
N GLU A 116 8.88 -30.92 21.05
CA GLU A 116 8.28 -32.19 20.63
C GLU A 116 8.38 -32.45 19.12
N ARG A 117 8.36 -31.39 18.31
CA ARG A 117 8.36 -31.52 16.84
C ARG A 117 9.70 -31.38 16.19
N PHE A 118 10.55 -30.51 16.75
CA PHE A 118 11.77 -30.04 16.07
C PHE A 118 13.07 -30.40 16.79
N LEU A 119 13.01 -31.01 17.97
CA LEU A 119 14.23 -31.44 18.65
C LEU A 119 15.02 -32.40 17.77
N GLY A 120 16.30 -32.09 17.57
CA GLY A 120 17.20 -32.88 16.72
C GLY A 120 17.01 -32.70 15.21
N LYS A 121 16.05 -31.87 14.77
CA LYS A 121 15.89 -31.57 13.34
C LYS A 121 16.77 -30.41 12.90
N PRO A 122 17.32 -30.49 11.69
CA PRO A 122 18.10 -29.40 11.13
C PRO A 122 17.21 -28.17 10.85
N ARG A 123 17.78 -26.98 10.97
CA ARG A 123 17.11 -25.68 10.69
C ARG A 123 16.41 -25.67 9.33
N GLN A 124 16.97 -26.33 8.32
CA GLN A 124 16.42 -26.40 6.97
C GLN A 124 15.07 -27.13 6.95
N GLU A 125 14.88 -28.16 7.76
CA GLU A 125 13.60 -28.89 7.84
C GLU A 125 12.53 -28.05 8.53
N ILE A 126 12.90 -27.26 9.55
CA ILE A 126 12.00 -26.32 10.21
C ILE A 126 11.55 -25.27 9.21
N MET A 127 12.50 -24.69 8.45
CA MET A 127 12.20 -23.74 7.38
C MET A 127 11.23 -24.31 6.33
N ARG A 128 11.47 -25.56 5.89
CA ARG A 128 10.63 -26.22 4.88
C ARG A 128 9.19 -26.40 5.38
N LEU A 129 9.02 -26.94 6.59
CA LEU A 129 7.70 -27.14 7.16
C LEU A 129 6.95 -25.83 7.38
N ALA A 130 7.63 -24.80 7.90
CA ALA A 130 7.03 -23.51 8.09
C ALA A 130 6.67 -22.84 6.74
N LYS A 131 7.53 -22.97 5.74
CA LYS A 131 7.26 -22.51 4.38
C LYS A 131 6.02 -23.17 3.79
N GLU A 132 5.93 -24.49 3.83
CA GLU A 132 4.79 -25.24 3.33
C GLU A 132 3.46 -24.85 4.02
N THR A 133 3.51 -24.61 5.33
CA THR A 133 2.36 -24.13 6.10
C THR A 133 1.95 -22.72 5.68
N LEU A 134 2.91 -21.81 5.60
CA LEU A 134 2.67 -20.43 5.17
C LEU A 134 2.14 -20.34 3.73
N GLU A 135 2.68 -21.15 2.83
CA GLU A 135 2.18 -21.24 1.44
C GLU A 135 0.76 -21.83 1.38
N GLY A 136 0.43 -22.78 2.25
CA GLY A 136 -0.91 -23.33 2.38
C GLY A 136 -1.91 -22.28 2.86
N ASN A 137 -1.59 -21.57 3.93
CA ASN A 137 -2.42 -20.49 4.47
C ASN A 137 -2.56 -19.33 3.46
N LEU A 138 -1.47 -18.99 2.76
CA LEU A 138 -1.49 -17.99 1.70
C LEU A 138 -2.50 -18.35 0.59
N ARG A 139 -2.54 -19.62 0.15
CA ARG A 139 -3.55 -20.08 -0.82
C ARG A 139 -4.98 -20.00 -0.25
N GLY A 140 -5.14 -20.33 1.02
CA GLY A 140 -6.45 -20.25 1.71
C GLY A 140 -6.98 -18.82 1.78
N VAL A 141 -6.14 -17.87 2.18
CA VAL A 141 -6.51 -16.45 2.27
C VAL A 141 -6.74 -15.85 0.88
N LEU A 142 -5.91 -16.21 -0.11
CA LEU A 142 -6.09 -15.75 -1.50
C LEU A 142 -7.44 -16.18 -2.08
N ALA A 143 -7.89 -17.40 -1.78
CA ALA A 143 -9.19 -17.90 -2.25
C ALA A 143 -10.40 -17.10 -1.71
N GLN A 144 -10.22 -16.36 -0.63
CA GLN A 144 -11.26 -15.54 0.00
C GLN A 144 -11.30 -14.09 -0.53
N LEU A 145 -10.22 -13.62 -1.13
CA LEU A 145 -10.03 -12.23 -1.56
C LEU A 145 -10.06 -12.10 -3.08
N THR A 146 -10.57 -10.97 -3.57
CA THR A 146 -10.48 -10.62 -4.99
C THR A 146 -9.06 -10.14 -5.36
N PRO A 147 -8.65 -10.24 -6.63
CA PRO A 147 -7.35 -9.74 -7.07
C PRO A 147 -7.14 -8.26 -6.78
N GLU A 148 -8.23 -7.47 -6.86
CA GLU A 148 -8.21 -6.05 -6.56
C GLU A 148 -7.91 -5.79 -5.08
N GLU A 149 -8.60 -6.48 -4.17
CA GLU A 149 -8.41 -6.35 -2.72
C GLU A 149 -6.98 -6.70 -2.33
N VAL A 150 -6.45 -7.80 -2.89
CA VAL A 150 -5.09 -8.26 -2.62
C VAL A 150 -4.04 -7.24 -3.11
N ASN A 151 -4.27 -6.60 -4.25
CA ASN A 151 -3.33 -5.64 -4.82
C ASN A 151 -3.44 -4.23 -4.22
N GLN A 152 -4.65 -3.79 -3.88
CA GLN A 152 -4.90 -2.44 -3.36
C GLN A 152 -4.51 -2.30 -1.89
N ASP A 153 -4.77 -3.32 -1.08
CA ASP A 153 -4.49 -3.30 0.37
C ASP A 153 -3.63 -4.49 0.79
N LYS A 154 -2.37 -4.43 0.38
CA LYS A 154 -1.36 -5.43 0.76
C LYS A 154 -1.19 -5.54 2.28
N ALA A 155 -1.43 -4.45 3.03
CA ALA A 155 -1.29 -4.44 4.48
C ALA A 155 -2.41 -5.24 5.15
N ARG A 156 -3.64 -5.06 4.72
CA ARG A 156 -4.79 -5.83 5.19
C ARG A 156 -4.66 -7.31 4.80
N PHE A 157 -4.22 -7.58 3.59
CA PHE A 157 -3.95 -8.94 3.14
C PHE A 157 -2.88 -9.63 4.01
N ALA A 158 -1.75 -8.94 4.28
CA ALA A 158 -0.70 -9.45 5.14
C ALA A 158 -1.20 -9.68 6.58
N HIS A 159 -2.09 -8.82 7.09
CA HIS A 159 -2.68 -8.97 8.41
C HIS A 159 -3.60 -10.21 8.51
N ASN A 160 -4.49 -10.40 7.54
CA ASN A 160 -5.37 -11.57 7.49
C ASN A 160 -4.56 -12.87 7.39
N LEU A 161 -3.49 -12.84 6.58
CA LEU A 161 -2.59 -13.98 6.46
C LEU A 161 -1.82 -14.24 7.77
N LEU A 162 -1.43 -13.18 8.47
CA LEU A 162 -0.74 -13.30 9.75
C LEU A 162 -1.64 -13.96 10.80
N GLU A 163 -2.89 -13.54 10.93
CA GLU A 163 -3.85 -14.13 11.86
C GLU A 163 -4.09 -15.64 11.60
N GLU A 164 -4.29 -16.01 10.33
CA GLU A 164 -4.50 -17.39 9.94
C GLU A 164 -3.25 -18.24 10.16
N ALA A 165 -2.11 -17.73 9.74
CA ALA A 165 -0.83 -18.44 9.84
C ALA A 165 -0.32 -18.54 11.28
N GLU A 166 -0.56 -17.53 12.12
CA GLU A 166 -0.13 -17.52 13.52
C GLU A 166 -0.72 -18.69 14.29
N HIS A 167 -2.00 -18.99 14.08
CA HIS A 167 -2.64 -20.13 14.73
C HIS A 167 -1.97 -21.45 14.40
N ASP A 168 -1.69 -21.70 13.14
CA ASP A 168 -1.07 -22.97 12.71
C ASP A 168 0.40 -23.07 13.12
N LEU A 169 1.14 -21.99 13.00
CA LEU A 169 2.55 -21.93 13.42
C LEU A 169 2.68 -22.08 14.93
N ASN A 170 1.81 -21.45 15.72
CA ASN A 170 1.80 -21.61 17.19
C ASN A 170 1.51 -23.05 17.60
N ARG A 171 0.63 -23.76 16.89
CA ARG A 171 0.42 -25.20 17.12
C ARG A 171 1.64 -26.06 16.81
N MET A 172 2.47 -25.60 15.88
CA MET A 172 3.76 -26.25 15.59
C MET A 172 4.86 -25.85 16.57
N GLY A 173 4.65 -24.83 17.38
CA GLY A 173 5.66 -24.27 18.27
C GLY A 173 6.58 -23.29 17.57
N LEU A 174 6.09 -22.60 16.54
CA LEU A 174 6.81 -21.53 15.83
C LEU A 174 6.07 -20.21 16.06
N VAL A 175 6.80 -19.13 16.20
CA VAL A 175 6.24 -17.79 16.30
C VAL A 175 6.56 -17.01 15.03
N LEU A 176 5.53 -16.39 14.45
CA LEU A 176 5.67 -15.52 13.32
C LEU A 176 5.92 -14.09 13.80
N ASP A 177 7.13 -13.59 13.59
CA ASP A 177 7.50 -12.23 13.99
C ASP A 177 7.02 -11.17 12.99
N THR A 178 7.25 -11.42 11.73
CA THR A 178 6.86 -10.50 10.65
C THR A 178 6.49 -11.26 9.38
N LEU A 179 5.51 -10.73 8.67
CA LEU A 179 5.13 -11.18 7.35
C LEU A 179 4.96 -9.97 6.45
N LYS A 180 5.63 -9.99 5.30
CA LYS A 180 5.53 -8.90 4.32
C LYS A 180 5.33 -9.46 2.93
N ILE A 181 4.29 -8.98 2.28
CA ILE A 181 4.06 -9.27 0.87
C ILE A 181 4.87 -8.28 0.05
N GLN A 182 5.73 -8.79 -0.81
CA GLN A 182 6.61 -7.99 -1.66
C GLN A 182 5.97 -7.72 -3.01
N ASN A 183 5.59 -8.76 -3.72
CA ASN A 183 5.07 -8.66 -5.06
C ASN A 183 3.85 -9.55 -5.27
N ILE A 184 2.90 -9.04 -6.08
CA ILE A 184 1.70 -9.76 -6.51
C ILE A 184 1.61 -9.55 -8.02
N THR A 185 1.58 -10.66 -8.75
CA THR A 185 1.47 -10.65 -10.21
C THR A 185 0.43 -11.67 -10.64
N ASP A 186 -0.09 -11.50 -11.81
CA ASP A 186 -0.98 -12.45 -12.46
C ASP A 186 -0.45 -12.81 -13.86
N GLU A 187 -0.70 -14.02 -14.31
CA GLU A 187 -0.23 -14.50 -15.63
C GLU A 187 -1.15 -14.05 -16.76
N VAL A 188 -2.39 -13.71 -16.45
CA VAL A 188 -3.41 -13.33 -17.45
C VAL A 188 -3.47 -11.83 -17.73
N GLY A 189 -2.64 -11.01 -17.07
CA GLY A 189 -2.59 -9.56 -17.26
C GLY A 189 -3.82 -8.80 -16.72
N TYR A 190 -4.58 -9.43 -15.82
CA TYR A 190 -5.80 -8.86 -15.23
C TYR A 190 -5.51 -7.62 -14.38
N LEU A 191 -4.53 -7.71 -13.47
CA LEU A 191 -4.12 -6.60 -12.60
C LEU A 191 -3.62 -5.40 -13.41
N ASN A 192 -2.86 -5.66 -14.49
CA ASN A 192 -2.41 -4.62 -15.40
C ASN A 192 -3.59 -3.95 -16.12
N SER A 193 -4.58 -4.74 -16.57
CA SER A 193 -5.77 -4.23 -17.23
C SER A 193 -6.61 -3.35 -16.31
N ILE A 194 -6.83 -3.75 -15.07
CA ILE A 194 -7.50 -2.93 -14.05
C ILE A 194 -6.69 -1.67 -13.74
N GLY A 195 -5.37 -1.78 -13.59
CA GLY A 195 -4.50 -0.63 -13.39
C GLY A 195 -4.62 0.40 -14.50
N ARG A 196 -4.72 -0.05 -15.75
CA ARG A 196 -4.94 0.82 -16.92
C ARG A 196 -6.31 1.50 -16.88
N ILE A 197 -7.37 0.77 -16.54
CA ILE A 197 -8.73 1.33 -16.40
C ILE A 197 -8.76 2.38 -15.28
N GLN A 198 -8.23 2.06 -14.11
CA GLN A 198 -8.15 3.00 -12.99
C GLN A 198 -7.30 4.22 -13.31
N GLY A 199 -6.16 4.03 -13.95
CA GLY A 199 -5.30 5.12 -14.39
C GLY A 199 -5.97 6.01 -15.45
N ALA A 200 -6.78 5.45 -16.34
CA ALA A 200 -7.58 6.22 -17.30
C ALA A 200 -8.69 7.02 -16.58
N ARG A 201 -9.36 6.40 -15.61
CA ARG A 201 -10.40 7.06 -14.80
C ARG A 201 -9.85 8.23 -13.99
N VAL A 202 -8.74 8.03 -13.30
CA VAL A 202 -8.08 9.09 -12.51
C VAL A 202 -7.66 10.25 -13.41
N ARG A 203 -7.11 9.96 -14.61
CA ARG A 203 -6.75 11.00 -15.58
C ARG A 203 -7.98 11.77 -16.09
N MET A 204 -9.06 11.07 -16.37
CA MET A 204 -10.33 11.69 -16.75
C MET A 204 -10.88 12.59 -15.64
N ASP A 205 -10.93 12.09 -14.40
CA ASP A 205 -11.44 12.84 -13.25
C ASP A 205 -10.56 14.08 -12.97
N ALA A 206 -9.24 13.94 -13.09
CA ALA A 206 -8.31 15.05 -12.95
C ALA A 206 -8.53 16.12 -14.04
N ALA A 207 -8.69 15.70 -15.31
CA ALA A 207 -8.94 16.63 -16.41
C ALA A 207 -10.30 17.36 -16.26
N ILE A 208 -11.33 16.66 -15.79
CA ILE A 208 -12.62 17.26 -15.48
C ILE A 208 -12.51 18.27 -14.35
N ALA A 209 -11.81 17.92 -13.27
CA ALA A 209 -11.60 18.81 -12.13
C ALA A 209 -10.81 20.06 -12.52
N GLU A 210 -9.76 19.90 -13.34
CA GLU A 210 -8.94 21.01 -13.84
C GLU A 210 -9.75 21.93 -14.76
N ALA A 211 -10.52 21.36 -15.70
CA ALA A 211 -11.39 22.13 -16.57
C ALA A 211 -12.48 22.88 -15.79
N LYS A 212 -13.06 22.25 -14.77
CA LYS A 212 -14.04 22.88 -13.89
C LYS A 212 -13.44 24.02 -13.08
N ALA A 213 -12.29 23.79 -12.44
CA ALA A 213 -11.59 24.82 -11.68
C ALA A 213 -11.22 26.03 -12.57
N SER A 214 -10.76 25.76 -13.80
CA SER A 214 -10.46 26.79 -14.79
C SER A 214 -11.73 27.57 -15.19
N ALA A 215 -12.82 26.89 -15.48
CA ALA A 215 -14.10 27.52 -15.80
C ALA A 215 -14.63 28.39 -14.64
N ASP A 216 -14.58 27.87 -13.40
CA ASP A 216 -14.98 28.62 -12.20
C ASP A 216 -14.12 29.86 -11.99
N ALA A 217 -12.80 29.75 -12.24
CA ALA A 217 -11.89 30.89 -12.16
C ALA A 217 -12.23 31.96 -13.21
N HIS A 218 -12.54 31.55 -14.44
CA HIS A 218 -12.96 32.50 -15.49
C HIS A 218 -14.32 33.15 -15.20
N VAL A 219 -15.27 32.42 -14.68
CA VAL A 219 -16.56 32.98 -14.22
C VAL A 219 -16.34 34.01 -13.11
N GLN A 220 -15.48 33.69 -12.14
CA GLN A 220 -15.14 34.62 -11.05
C GLN A 220 -14.41 35.87 -11.58
N GLN A 221 -13.50 35.71 -12.53
CA GLN A 221 -12.82 36.82 -13.18
C GLN A 221 -13.81 37.70 -13.95
N ALA A 222 -14.71 37.10 -14.73
CA ALA A 222 -15.74 37.83 -15.47
C ALA A 222 -16.71 38.59 -14.54
N THR A 223 -17.13 37.96 -13.44
CA THR A 223 -17.96 38.63 -12.43
C THR A 223 -17.25 39.78 -11.74
N ASN A 224 -15.99 39.57 -11.38
CA ASN A 224 -15.18 40.63 -10.78
C ASN A 224 -14.94 41.79 -11.76
N TRP A 225 -14.69 41.46 -13.02
CA TRP A 225 -14.56 42.46 -14.09
C TRP A 225 -15.87 43.25 -14.29
N ALA A 226 -17.02 42.55 -14.40
CA ALA A 226 -18.34 43.19 -14.53
C ALA A 226 -18.66 44.10 -13.36
N ALA A 227 -18.38 43.63 -12.10
CA ALA A 227 -18.55 44.45 -10.90
C ALA A 227 -17.65 45.69 -10.91
N SER A 228 -16.40 45.54 -11.35
CA SER A 228 -15.47 46.65 -11.51
C SER A 228 -15.95 47.64 -12.56
N GLU A 229 -16.49 47.18 -13.68
CA GLU A 229 -17.00 48.04 -14.75
C GLU A 229 -18.29 48.78 -14.34
N ILE A 230 -19.19 48.14 -13.62
CA ILE A 230 -20.37 48.76 -13.03
C ILE A 230 -19.95 49.84 -12.01
N ALA A 231 -18.98 49.52 -11.14
CA ALA A 231 -18.48 50.51 -10.19
C ALA A 231 -17.86 51.75 -10.83
N LYS A 232 -17.19 51.54 -12.02
CA LYS A 232 -16.67 52.69 -12.81
C LYS A 232 -17.77 53.50 -13.44
N VAL A 233 -18.76 52.82 -14.08
CA VAL A 233 -19.90 53.53 -14.66
C VAL A 233 -20.65 54.31 -13.61
N ASP A 234 -20.81 53.76 -12.40
CA ASP A 234 -21.42 54.46 -11.25
C ASP A 234 -20.56 55.65 -10.82
N ALA A 235 -19.22 55.46 -10.78
CA ALA A 235 -18.29 56.55 -10.47
C ALA A 235 -18.32 57.64 -11.55
N ASP A 236 -18.31 57.24 -12.83
CA ASP A 236 -18.40 58.17 -13.95
C ASP A 236 -19.77 58.90 -13.96
N LEU A 237 -20.85 58.24 -13.66
CA LEU A 237 -22.17 58.85 -13.47
C LEU A 237 -22.20 59.81 -12.27
N ALA A 238 -21.55 59.43 -11.15
CA ALA A 238 -21.42 60.33 -10.02
C ALA A 238 -20.58 61.58 -10.35
N ILE A 239 -19.49 61.36 -11.09
CA ILE A 239 -18.63 62.45 -11.58
C ILE A 239 -19.41 63.34 -12.56
N ALA A 240 -20.14 62.75 -13.54
CA ALA A 240 -20.94 63.50 -14.48
C ALA A 240 -22.09 64.28 -13.80
N ARG A 241 -22.70 63.73 -12.74
CA ARG A 241 -23.68 64.46 -11.94
C ARG A 241 -23.04 65.62 -11.17
N GLN A 242 -21.86 65.36 -10.56
CA GLN A 242 -21.12 66.47 -9.91
C GLN A 242 -20.66 67.55 -10.88
N GLU A 243 -20.24 67.15 -12.10
CA GLU A 243 -19.88 68.11 -13.14
C GLU A 243 -21.10 68.90 -13.60
N THR A 244 -22.26 68.23 -13.73
CA THR A 244 -23.51 68.90 -14.13
C THR A 244 -23.95 69.90 -13.04
N ASP A 245 -23.88 69.46 -11.76
CA ASP A 245 -24.17 70.36 -10.64
C ASP A 245 -23.20 71.52 -10.52
N LYS A 246 -21.88 71.25 -10.75
CA LYS A 246 -20.86 72.33 -10.86
C LYS A 246 -21.14 73.26 -12.00
N ARG A 247 -21.47 72.77 -13.21
CA ARG A 247 -21.85 73.60 -14.36
C ARG A 247 -23.08 74.46 -14.11
N ILE A 248 -24.05 73.92 -13.31
CA ILE A 248 -25.23 74.67 -12.91
C ILE A 248 -24.86 75.74 -11.90
N VAL A 249 -23.92 75.45 -10.97
CA VAL A 249 -23.41 76.43 -10.01
C VAL A 249 -22.58 77.50 -10.72
N ASP A 250 -21.64 77.09 -11.64
CA ASP A 250 -20.81 78.01 -12.44
C ASP A 250 -21.63 78.87 -13.43
N ALA A 251 -22.70 78.31 -14.02
CA ALA A 251 -23.66 79.09 -14.81
C ALA A 251 -24.38 80.15 -13.97
N ARG A 252 -24.49 79.95 -12.70
CA ARG A 252 -25.03 80.94 -11.74
C ARG A 252 -23.99 81.95 -11.26
N THR A 253 -22.73 81.59 -11.30
CA THR A 253 -21.64 82.43 -10.80
C THR A 253 -20.66 82.84 -11.93
N ARG A 254 -21.11 83.26 -13.07
CA ARG A 254 -20.34 83.69 -14.27
C ARG A 254 -19.12 84.58 -14.03
N ARG A 255 -18.46 84.56 -12.90
CA ARG A 255 -17.37 85.41 -12.49
C ARG A 255 -15.98 84.81 -12.41
N GLU A 256 -15.82 83.52 -12.60
CA GLU A 256 -14.51 82.90 -12.39
C GLU A 256 -14.08 82.05 -13.61
N ALA A 257 -13.75 82.74 -14.70
CA ALA A 257 -13.19 82.12 -15.91
C ALA A 257 -11.85 81.36 -15.62
N LEU A 258 -11.16 81.75 -14.56
CA LEU A 258 -9.88 81.12 -14.18
C LEU A 258 -10.05 79.72 -13.56
N ILE A 259 -11.20 79.47 -12.94
CA ILE A 259 -11.49 78.13 -12.33
C ILE A 259 -11.88 77.14 -13.45
N ALA A 260 -12.60 77.59 -14.46
CA ALA A 260 -12.98 76.74 -15.59
C ALA A 260 -11.78 76.25 -16.42
N GLU A 261 -10.73 77.13 -16.58
CA GLU A 261 -9.52 76.74 -17.30
C GLU A 261 -8.65 75.72 -16.52
N SER A 262 -8.52 75.95 -15.20
CA SER A 262 -7.86 75.00 -14.30
C SER A 262 -8.60 73.66 -14.21
N GLN A 263 -9.95 73.67 -14.21
CA GLN A 263 -10.78 72.43 -14.19
C GLN A 263 -10.70 71.69 -15.54
N GLY A 264 -10.61 72.42 -16.68
CA GLY A 264 -10.41 71.80 -17.97
C GLY A 264 -9.06 71.05 -18.07
N GLN A 265 -7.99 71.64 -17.48
CA GLN A 265 -6.68 70.98 -17.43
C GLN A 265 -6.68 69.71 -16.56
N VAL A 266 -7.39 69.75 -15.41
CA VAL A 266 -7.52 68.58 -14.52
C VAL A 266 -8.38 67.49 -15.19
N GLN A 267 -9.45 67.87 -15.91
CA GLN A 267 -10.26 66.92 -16.66
C GLN A 267 -9.48 66.24 -17.80
N ALA A 268 -8.62 66.98 -18.49
CA ALA A 268 -7.75 66.43 -19.53
C ALA A 268 -6.75 65.39 -18.96
N GLN A 269 -6.17 65.71 -17.79
CA GLN A 269 -5.26 64.75 -17.10
C GLN A 269 -5.99 63.49 -16.61
N VAL A 270 -7.18 63.64 -16.04
CA VAL A 270 -7.99 62.52 -15.57
C VAL A 270 -8.44 61.66 -16.76
N ALA A 271 -8.78 62.27 -17.90
CA ALA A 271 -9.12 61.56 -19.13
C ALA A 271 -7.89 60.83 -19.73
N GLN A 272 -6.70 61.44 -19.65
CA GLN A 272 -5.45 60.77 -20.06
C GLN A 272 -5.15 59.56 -19.17
N VAL A 273 -5.26 59.73 -17.84
CA VAL A 273 -5.02 58.62 -16.88
C VAL A 273 -6.07 57.52 -17.00
N THR A 274 -7.36 57.89 -17.19
CA THR A 274 -8.43 56.87 -17.44
C THR A 274 -8.26 56.16 -18.78
N ALA A 275 -7.86 56.89 -19.84
CA ALA A 275 -7.53 56.25 -21.12
C ALA A 275 -6.33 55.30 -21.04
N GLU A 276 -5.37 55.62 -20.19
CA GLU A 276 -4.22 54.75 -19.94
C GLU A 276 -4.60 53.51 -19.11
N ILE A 277 -5.45 53.68 -18.12
CA ILE A 277 -6.04 52.57 -17.36
C ILE A 277 -6.89 51.66 -18.28
N GLU A 278 -7.71 52.22 -19.17
CA GLU A 278 -8.50 51.41 -20.14
C GLU A 278 -7.60 50.67 -21.16
N ARG A 279 -6.49 51.32 -21.60
CA ARG A 279 -5.48 50.62 -22.40
C ARG A 279 -4.81 49.47 -21.66
N GLN A 280 -4.49 49.66 -20.38
CA GLN A 280 -3.93 48.60 -19.53
C GLN A 280 -4.92 47.47 -19.31
N LYS A 281 -6.22 47.79 -19.11
CA LYS A 281 -7.28 46.78 -18.97
C LYS A 281 -7.55 46.05 -20.27
N ALA A 282 -7.59 46.77 -21.41
CA ALA A 282 -7.74 46.12 -22.71
C ALA A 282 -6.57 45.14 -23.00
N ARG A 283 -5.34 45.53 -22.62
CA ARG A 283 -4.17 44.65 -22.72
C ARG A 283 -4.29 43.46 -21.79
N ALA A 284 -4.71 43.66 -20.52
CA ALA A 284 -4.92 42.58 -19.60
C ALA A 284 -5.99 41.58 -20.08
N LEU A 285 -7.10 42.10 -20.66
CA LEU A 285 -8.14 41.30 -21.27
C LEU A 285 -7.66 40.53 -22.51
N GLN A 286 -6.80 41.12 -23.30
CA GLN A 286 -6.19 40.49 -24.47
C GLN A 286 -5.26 39.34 -24.06
N VAL A 287 -4.41 39.58 -23.06
CA VAL A 287 -3.54 38.53 -22.48
C VAL A 287 -4.35 37.44 -21.84
N GLN A 288 -5.44 37.79 -21.14
CA GLN A 288 -6.36 36.83 -20.56
C GLN A 288 -7.04 35.94 -21.60
N ARG A 289 -7.57 36.53 -22.70
CA ARG A 289 -8.15 35.78 -23.82
C ARG A 289 -7.12 34.89 -24.53
N GLN A 290 -5.88 35.34 -24.60
CA GLN A 290 -4.82 34.56 -25.21
C GLN A 290 -4.46 33.36 -24.31
N LEU A 291 -4.36 33.57 -22.99
CA LEU A 291 -4.20 32.50 -22.00
C LEU A 291 -5.39 31.51 -22.01
N GLU A 292 -6.60 32.03 -22.19
CA GLU A 292 -7.82 31.22 -22.29
C GLU A 292 -7.81 30.34 -23.56
N ALA A 293 -7.38 30.92 -24.69
CA ALA A 293 -7.22 30.18 -25.94
C ALA A 293 -6.11 29.12 -25.85
N ASP A 294 -4.97 29.48 -25.28
CA ASP A 294 -3.79 28.59 -25.23
C ASP A 294 -3.90 27.50 -24.15
N ILE A 295 -4.57 27.79 -23.05
CA ILE A 295 -4.66 26.84 -21.93
C ILE A 295 -6.00 26.11 -21.92
N VAL A 296 -7.11 26.84 -21.95
CA VAL A 296 -8.44 26.23 -21.80
C VAL A 296 -8.82 25.41 -23.03
N GLN A 297 -8.60 25.94 -24.22
CA GLN A 297 -8.92 25.23 -25.47
C GLN A 297 -8.07 23.96 -25.62
N VAL A 298 -6.79 24.02 -25.25
CA VAL A 298 -5.91 22.85 -25.28
C VAL A 298 -6.37 21.81 -24.23
N ALA A 299 -6.67 22.27 -23.00
CA ALA A 299 -7.15 21.39 -21.94
C ALA A 299 -8.51 20.75 -22.26
N GLU A 300 -9.42 21.52 -22.91
CA GLU A 300 -10.71 20.98 -23.37
C GLU A 300 -10.53 19.98 -24.54
N ALA A 301 -9.64 20.26 -25.47
CA ALA A 301 -9.33 19.33 -26.55
C ALA A 301 -8.73 18.02 -26.01
N ASP A 302 -7.77 18.13 -25.09
CA ASP A 302 -7.20 16.98 -24.41
C ASP A 302 -8.23 16.18 -23.59
N ARG A 303 -9.12 16.89 -22.90
CA ARG A 303 -10.23 16.23 -22.19
C ARG A 303 -11.12 15.44 -23.16
N ARG A 304 -11.57 16.10 -24.26
CA ARG A 304 -12.43 15.45 -25.26
C ARG A 304 -11.74 14.25 -25.91
N ALA A 305 -10.45 14.40 -26.24
CA ALA A 305 -9.68 13.29 -26.79
C ALA A 305 -9.65 12.09 -25.84
N ARG A 306 -9.38 12.32 -24.55
CA ARG A 306 -9.37 11.26 -23.53
C ARG A 306 -10.77 10.69 -23.25
N GLU A 307 -11.83 11.53 -23.27
CA GLU A 307 -13.22 11.07 -23.17
C GLU A 307 -13.61 10.17 -24.36
N GLU A 308 -13.25 10.57 -25.59
CA GLU A 308 -13.51 9.77 -26.78
C GLU A 308 -12.68 8.49 -26.82
N GLU A 309 -11.43 8.54 -26.38
CA GLU A 309 -10.57 7.36 -26.23
C GLU A 309 -11.18 6.38 -25.22
N ALA A 310 -11.59 6.88 -24.04
CA ALA A 310 -12.26 6.07 -23.02
C ALA A 310 -13.61 5.51 -23.50
N ARG A 311 -14.40 6.31 -24.25
CA ARG A 311 -15.65 5.85 -24.88
C ARG A 311 -15.39 4.79 -25.96
N GLY A 312 -14.33 4.99 -26.75
CA GLY A 312 -13.92 4.01 -27.75
C GLY A 312 -13.59 2.67 -27.14
N PHE A 313 -12.81 2.68 -26.03
CA PHE A 313 -12.51 1.47 -25.27
C PHE A 313 -13.75 0.81 -24.66
N ALA A 314 -14.62 1.63 -24.03
CA ALA A 314 -15.87 1.13 -23.47
C ALA A 314 -16.81 0.57 -24.55
N ALA A 315 -16.90 1.25 -25.70
CA ALA A 315 -17.73 0.79 -26.83
C ALA A 315 -17.22 -0.55 -27.38
N GLN A 316 -15.91 -0.71 -27.54
CA GLN A 316 -15.33 -1.99 -27.98
C GLN A 316 -15.66 -3.12 -27.00
N LEU A 317 -15.58 -2.85 -25.69
CA LEU A 317 -15.88 -3.84 -24.66
C LEU A 317 -17.36 -4.21 -24.64
N ILE A 318 -18.23 -3.18 -24.75
CA ILE A 318 -19.69 -3.35 -24.82
C ILE A 318 -20.09 -4.10 -26.09
N GLU A 319 -19.54 -3.71 -27.25
CA GLU A 319 -19.85 -4.38 -28.53
C GLU A 319 -19.32 -5.82 -28.55
N ARG A 320 -18.14 -6.06 -27.96
CA ARG A 320 -17.61 -7.42 -27.79
C ARG A 320 -18.51 -8.25 -26.86
N GLY A 321 -18.94 -7.68 -25.73
CA GLY A 321 -19.89 -8.34 -24.83
C GLY A 321 -21.26 -8.58 -25.46
N LYS A 322 -21.76 -7.62 -26.27
CA LYS A 322 -23.00 -7.80 -27.03
C LYS A 322 -22.85 -8.87 -28.11
N ALA A 323 -21.71 -8.87 -28.81
CA ALA A 323 -21.45 -9.87 -29.85
C ALA A 323 -21.36 -11.29 -29.25
N GLU A 324 -20.67 -11.43 -28.10
CA GLU A 324 -20.60 -12.70 -27.37
C GLU A 324 -21.96 -13.13 -26.83
N ALA A 325 -22.74 -12.18 -26.26
CA ALA A 325 -24.09 -12.44 -25.80
C ALA A 325 -25.03 -12.79 -26.95
N ALA A 326 -24.92 -12.10 -28.12
CA ALA A 326 -25.70 -12.39 -29.31
C ALA A 326 -25.32 -13.75 -29.90
N ALA A 327 -24.03 -14.09 -29.93
CA ALA A 327 -23.56 -15.41 -30.33
C ALA A 327 -24.09 -16.50 -29.42
N LEU A 328 -24.02 -16.32 -28.10
CA LEU A 328 -24.57 -17.25 -27.12
C LEU A 328 -26.09 -17.38 -27.27
N LYS A 329 -26.78 -16.25 -27.49
CA LYS A 329 -28.24 -16.22 -27.71
C LYS A 329 -28.62 -16.96 -29.00
N SER A 330 -27.89 -16.71 -30.10
CA SER A 330 -28.10 -17.43 -31.36
C SER A 330 -27.81 -18.92 -31.27
N VAL A 331 -26.80 -19.30 -30.52
CA VAL A 331 -26.51 -20.72 -30.21
C VAL A 331 -27.63 -21.32 -29.35
N PHE A 332 -28.11 -20.58 -28.35
CA PHE A 332 -29.23 -21.02 -27.51
C PHE A 332 -30.56 -21.10 -28.27
N GLU A 333 -30.83 -20.11 -29.12
CA GLU A 333 -32.00 -20.12 -30.02
C GLU A 333 -31.91 -21.25 -31.04
N ALA A 334 -30.73 -21.47 -31.61
CA ALA A 334 -30.49 -22.63 -32.48
C ALA A 334 -30.68 -23.97 -31.76
N TYR A 335 -30.28 -24.02 -30.48
CA TYR A 335 -30.45 -25.20 -29.63
C TYR A 335 -31.94 -25.44 -29.27
N THR A 336 -32.69 -24.37 -29.05
CA THR A 336 -34.15 -24.48 -28.74
C THR A 336 -35.01 -24.77 -29.96
N VAL A 337 -34.60 -24.35 -31.17
CA VAL A 337 -35.29 -24.58 -32.43
C VAL A 337 -34.99 -25.96 -33.05
N ALA A 338 -33.79 -26.49 -32.73
CA ALA A 338 -33.33 -27.75 -33.35
C ALA A 338 -33.88 -29.03 -32.72
N GLY A 339 -34.65 -28.98 -31.64
CA GLY A 339 -35.27 -30.17 -31.04
C GLY A 339 -34.30 -31.29 -30.71
N GLU A 340 -34.80 -32.48 -30.45
CA GLU A 340 -34.02 -33.64 -30.05
C GLU A 340 -32.96 -34.13 -31.06
N GLY A 341 -32.92 -33.59 -32.29
CA GLY A 341 -31.95 -33.98 -33.32
C GLY A 341 -30.58 -33.25 -33.25
N ALA A 342 -30.44 -32.22 -32.42
CA ALA A 342 -29.22 -31.42 -32.37
C ALA A 342 -28.06 -32.06 -31.51
N ARG A 343 -28.33 -33.15 -30.86
CA ARG A 343 -27.31 -33.84 -30.07
C ARG A 343 -26.30 -34.67 -30.87
N GLU A 344 -26.61 -34.99 -32.11
CA GLU A 344 -25.73 -35.85 -32.93
C GLU A 344 -24.73 -35.06 -33.84
N VAL A 345 -24.96 -33.77 -34.05
CA VAL A 345 -24.12 -32.95 -34.96
C VAL A 345 -22.92 -32.30 -34.25
N LEU A 346 -22.88 -32.28 -32.93
CA LEU A 346 -21.76 -31.72 -32.14
C LEU A 346 -20.73 -32.77 -31.70
N ALA A 347 -20.86 -34.02 -32.15
CA ALA A 347 -19.92 -35.10 -31.89
C ALA A 347 -19.07 -35.49 -33.11
N LEU A 348 -19.09 -34.64 -34.14
CA LEU A 348 -18.17 -34.66 -35.29
C LEU A 348 -17.36 -33.36 -35.28
#